data_406fd5a6ab2631aab42e455876840525
#
_entry.id   406fd5a6ab2631aab42e455876840525
#
_cell.length_a   1.000
_cell.length_b   1.000
_cell.length_c   1.000
_cell.angle_alpha   90.00
_cell.angle_beta   90.00
_cell.angle_gamma   90.00
#
_symmetry.space_group_name_H-M   'P 1'
#
loop_
_entity.id
_entity.type
_entity.pdbx_description
1 polymer ?
#
loop_
_entity_poly.entity_id
_entity_poly.type
_entity_poly.pdbx_seq_one_letter_code
_entity_poly.pdbx_strand_id
1 'polypeptide(L)'
;TVSYYLFLPLRFTDAFPFLAVSPAPLPTWGFTEAMPGGLFTIAPLTLAALACPFLYRRMRKAGRTNTWLLLTSSLALGLLLVVLDSHMAGLGWRYIADFGWLFALVALPSLLIVLDCGKPRLRWVCRAGFLALLLFTLVVALMSLFLPGRDDEMLSNNPALYLDVQSWFMLG
;
A
#
# COMPACT_ATOMS: atom_id res chain seq x y z
N THR A 1 -11.09 -7.58 10.23
CA THR A 1 -10.19 -6.40 10.26
C THR A 1 -8.94 -6.63 9.42
N VAL A 2 -8.23 -7.78 9.54
CA VAL A 2 -7.02 -8.12 8.74
C VAL A 2 -7.26 -7.93 7.24
N SER A 3 -8.38 -8.43 6.71
CA SER A 3 -8.73 -8.29 5.28
C SER A 3 -8.88 -6.83 4.85
N TYR A 4 -9.37 -5.96 5.72
CA TYR A 4 -9.51 -4.53 5.42
C TYR A 4 -8.15 -3.82 5.42
N TYR A 5 -7.24 -4.15 6.36
CA TYR A 5 -5.88 -3.61 6.31
C TYR A 5 -5.16 -3.93 5.01
N LEU A 6 -5.40 -5.10 4.45
CA LEU A 6 -4.70 -5.54 3.24
C LEU A 6 -5.47 -5.22 1.95
N PHE A 7 -6.79 -5.39 1.93
CA PHE A 7 -7.58 -5.43 0.69
C PHE A 7 -8.80 -4.49 0.69
N LEU A 8 -8.94 -3.54 1.64
CA LEU A 8 -10.03 -2.57 1.58
C LEU A 8 -10.00 -1.87 0.21
N PRO A 9 -11.08 -1.94 -0.59
CA PRO A 9 -11.06 -1.37 -1.93
C PRO A 9 -11.00 0.16 -1.89
N LEU A 10 -10.29 0.76 -2.86
CA LEU A 10 -10.33 2.20 -3.08
C LEU A 10 -11.71 2.62 -3.60
N ARG A 11 -12.17 3.78 -3.15
CA ARG A 11 -13.36 4.44 -3.71
C ARG A 11 -12.94 5.70 -4.44
N PHE A 12 -13.21 5.72 -5.74
CA PHE A 12 -12.99 6.91 -6.57
C PHE A 12 -14.26 7.76 -6.61
N THR A 13 -14.07 9.08 -6.69
CA THR A 13 -15.14 10.08 -6.81
C THR A 13 -14.87 11.01 -7.98
N ASP A 14 -15.91 11.67 -8.48
CA ASP A 14 -15.78 12.62 -9.60
C ASP A 14 -15.24 13.97 -9.17
N ALA A 15 -15.27 14.27 -7.87
CA ALA A 15 -14.77 15.51 -7.30
C ALA A 15 -13.40 15.33 -6.65
N PHE A 16 -12.57 16.39 -6.66
CA PHE A 16 -11.30 16.44 -5.92
C PHE A 16 -11.52 16.07 -4.44
N PRO A 17 -10.67 15.24 -3.83
CA PRO A 17 -9.39 14.70 -4.32
C PRO A 17 -9.51 13.40 -5.13
N PHE A 18 -10.62 13.08 -5.74
CA PHE A 18 -10.92 11.90 -6.57
C PHE A 18 -10.89 10.57 -5.79
N LEU A 19 -10.68 10.64 -4.49
CA LEU A 19 -10.74 9.52 -3.55
C LEU A 19 -11.73 9.84 -2.44
N ALA A 20 -12.41 8.82 -1.95
CA ALA A 20 -13.24 8.90 -0.75
C ALA A 20 -12.80 7.87 0.30
N VAL A 21 -13.15 8.13 1.54
CA VAL A 21 -13.02 7.16 2.62
C VAL A 21 -13.81 5.91 2.27
N SER A 22 -13.16 4.75 2.37
CA SER A 22 -13.78 3.46 2.13
C SER A 22 -14.43 2.96 3.42
N PRO A 23 -15.73 2.64 3.42
CA PRO A 23 -16.38 2.10 4.59
C PRO A 23 -15.85 0.69 4.90
N ALA A 24 -15.54 0.46 6.16
CA ALA A 24 -15.21 -0.85 6.68
C ALA A 24 -16.28 -1.23 7.71
N PRO A 25 -17.23 -2.12 7.36
CA PRO A 25 -18.30 -2.52 8.28
C PRO A 25 -17.70 -3.40 9.39
N LEU A 26 -17.25 -2.77 10.46
CA LEU A 26 -16.80 -3.42 11.68
C LEU A 26 -17.94 -3.48 12.70
N PRO A 27 -17.86 -4.40 13.68
CA PRO A 27 -18.76 -4.38 14.82
C PRO A 27 -18.73 -3.02 15.53
N THR A 28 -19.84 -2.62 16.16
CA THR A 28 -19.99 -1.32 16.82
C THR A 28 -18.99 -1.05 17.95
N TRP A 29 -18.38 -2.11 18.50
CA TRP A 29 -17.31 -2.01 19.50
C TRP A 29 -15.90 -1.85 18.91
N GLY A 30 -15.76 -2.02 17.58
CA GLY A 30 -14.47 -1.88 16.90
C GLY A 30 -14.13 -0.42 16.63
N PHE A 31 -12.92 0.00 17.00
CA PHE A 31 -12.40 1.31 16.61
C PHE A 31 -12.15 1.36 15.10
N THR A 32 -12.58 2.42 14.46
CA THR A 32 -12.37 2.68 13.04
C THR A 32 -11.93 4.11 12.79
N GLU A 33 -10.80 4.29 12.13
CA GLU A 33 -10.43 5.56 11.49
C GLU A 33 -10.79 5.53 9.99
N ALA A 34 -10.93 6.72 9.44
CA ALA A 34 -11.14 6.89 8.00
C ALA A 34 -9.94 6.36 7.19
N MET A 35 -10.18 5.37 6.32
CA MET A 35 -9.15 4.79 5.45
C MET A 35 -9.51 4.98 3.98
N PRO A 36 -8.56 5.38 3.11
CA PRO A 36 -8.79 5.43 1.67
C PRO A 36 -8.88 4.02 1.06
N GLY A 37 -8.13 3.06 1.62
CA GLY A 37 -8.05 1.68 1.14
C GLY A 37 -7.08 0.85 1.96
N GLY A 38 -6.95 -0.43 1.62
CA GLY A 38 -5.97 -1.34 2.23
C GLY A 38 -4.59 -1.25 1.57
N LEU A 39 -3.58 -1.83 2.22
CA LEU A 39 -2.18 -1.76 1.76
C LEU A 39 -2.01 -2.17 0.29
N PHE A 40 -2.58 -3.30 -0.11
CA PHE A 40 -2.42 -3.82 -1.47
C PHE A 40 -3.26 -3.10 -2.52
N THR A 41 -4.27 -2.35 -2.10
CA THR A 41 -5.07 -1.52 -3.01
C THR A 41 -4.47 -0.14 -3.23
N ILE A 42 -3.85 0.43 -2.18
CA ILE A 42 -3.14 1.72 -2.24
C ILE A 42 -1.78 1.54 -2.93
N ALA A 43 -1.05 0.49 -2.56
CA ALA A 43 0.30 0.19 -3.04
C ALA A 43 0.39 -1.24 -3.59
N PRO A 44 -0.15 -1.52 -4.79
CA PRO A 44 -0.23 -2.89 -5.33
C PRO A 44 1.11 -3.58 -5.50
N LEU A 45 2.20 -2.82 -5.65
CA LEU A 45 3.56 -3.36 -5.73
C LEU A 45 3.97 -4.14 -4.48
N THR A 46 3.38 -3.83 -3.31
CA THR A 46 3.67 -4.53 -2.06
C THR A 46 3.21 -5.98 -2.07
N LEU A 47 2.27 -6.35 -2.96
CA LEU A 47 1.91 -7.76 -3.22
C LEU A 47 3.10 -8.63 -3.61
N ALA A 48 4.13 -8.05 -4.25
CA ALA A 48 5.34 -8.79 -4.62
C ALA A 48 6.09 -9.35 -3.40
N ALA A 49 5.85 -8.82 -2.19
CA ALA A 49 6.40 -9.38 -0.97
C ALA A 49 5.97 -10.83 -0.74
N LEU A 50 4.73 -11.17 -1.12
CA LEU A 50 4.19 -12.52 -0.97
C LEU A 50 4.91 -13.56 -1.87
N ALA A 51 5.65 -13.12 -2.89
CA ALA A 51 6.47 -14.00 -3.71
C ALA A 51 7.77 -14.42 -3.01
N CYS A 52 8.24 -13.68 -2.00
CA CYS A 52 9.54 -13.89 -1.35
C CYS A 52 9.77 -15.34 -0.87
N PRO A 53 8.84 -16.03 -0.19
CA PRO A 53 9.05 -17.41 0.25
C PRO A 53 9.36 -18.37 -0.91
N PHE A 54 8.76 -18.14 -2.07
CA PHE A 54 8.93 -18.99 -3.27
C PHE A 54 10.27 -18.74 -3.97
N LEU A 55 10.97 -17.66 -3.66
CA LEU A 55 12.27 -17.33 -4.26
C LEU A 55 13.46 -18.04 -3.59
N TYR A 56 13.22 -18.85 -2.54
CA TYR A 56 14.26 -19.56 -1.78
C TYR A 56 15.28 -20.25 -2.66
N ARG A 57 14.80 -21.13 -3.56
CA ARG A 57 15.69 -21.95 -4.41
C ARG A 57 16.62 -21.09 -5.27
N ARG A 58 16.11 -19.96 -5.75
CA ARG A 58 16.87 -19.05 -6.61
C ARG A 58 17.91 -18.27 -5.79
N MET A 59 17.50 -17.73 -4.65
CA MET A 59 18.40 -16.97 -3.77
C MET A 59 19.50 -17.87 -3.19
N ARG A 60 19.18 -19.11 -2.85
CA ARG A 60 20.15 -20.10 -2.40
C ARG A 60 21.19 -20.41 -3.49
N LYS A 61 20.77 -20.60 -4.74
CA LYS A 61 21.72 -20.82 -5.86
C LYS A 61 22.63 -19.62 -6.09
N ALA A 62 22.17 -18.41 -5.78
CA ALA A 62 22.95 -17.18 -5.88
C ALA A 62 23.79 -16.89 -4.63
N GLY A 63 23.88 -17.79 -3.64
CA GLY A 63 24.61 -17.60 -2.39
C GLY A 63 23.98 -16.57 -1.43
N ARG A 64 22.71 -16.19 -1.64
CA ARG A 64 22.00 -15.13 -0.89
C ARG A 64 21.00 -15.69 0.13
N THR A 65 21.32 -16.79 0.78
CA THR A 65 20.42 -17.43 1.77
C THR A 65 20.12 -16.53 2.95
N ASN A 66 21.12 -15.80 3.46
CA ASN A 66 20.94 -14.88 4.59
C ASN A 66 20.01 -13.71 4.23
N THR A 67 20.13 -13.17 3.02
CA THR A 67 19.19 -12.15 2.52
C THR A 67 17.78 -12.71 2.42
N TRP A 68 17.62 -13.95 1.93
CA TRP A 68 16.31 -14.58 1.88
C TRP A 68 15.70 -14.78 3.28
N LEU A 69 16.49 -15.21 4.26
CA LEU A 69 16.05 -15.32 5.66
C LEU A 69 15.61 -13.97 6.22
N LEU A 70 16.40 -12.93 6.01
CA LEU A 70 16.05 -11.56 6.44
C LEU A 70 14.73 -11.11 5.84
N LEU A 71 14.55 -11.26 4.54
CA LEU A 71 13.33 -10.83 3.86
C LEU A 71 12.11 -11.65 4.31
N THR A 72 12.26 -12.96 4.47
CA THR A 72 11.16 -13.82 4.92
C THR A 72 10.78 -13.54 6.38
N SER A 73 11.75 -13.28 7.26
CA SER A 73 11.46 -12.89 8.65
C SER A 73 10.81 -11.51 8.73
N SER A 74 11.23 -10.56 7.88
CA SER A 74 10.57 -9.24 7.77
C SER A 74 9.11 -9.37 7.30
N LEU A 75 8.85 -10.24 6.32
CA LEU A 75 7.48 -10.52 5.88
C LEU A 75 6.65 -11.15 7.00
N ALA A 76 7.21 -12.13 7.70
CA ALA A 76 6.53 -12.77 8.83
C ALA A 76 6.21 -11.77 9.94
N LEU A 77 7.15 -10.87 10.25
CA LEU A 77 6.93 -9.78 11.20
C LEU A 77 5.82 -8.82 10.72
N GLY A 78 5.84 -8.42 9.46
CA GLY A 78 4.79 -7.57 8.88
C GLY A 78 3.40 -8.20 8.97
N LEU A 79 3.28 -9.49 8.64
CA LEU A 79 2.02 -10.23 8.78
C LEU A 79 1.58 -10.34 10.25
N LEU A 80 2.52 -10.55 11.16
CA LEU A 80 2.23 -10.59 12.60
C LEU A 80 1.69 -9.23 13.09
N LEU A 81 2.32 -8.12 12.67
CA LEU A 81 1.86 -6.76 13.03
C LEU A 81 0.45 -6.50 12.50
N VAL A 82 0.14 -6.86 11.25
CA VAL A 82 -1.24 -6.75 10.71
C VAL A 82 -2.25 -7.46 11.61
N VAL A 83 -1.92 -8.66 12.11
CA VAL A 83 -2.81 -9.43 13.01
C VAL A 83 -2.92 -8.74 14.36
N LEU A 84 -1.81 -8.30 14.95
CA LEU A 84 -1.79 -7.62 16.26
C LEU A 84 -2.58 -6.30 16.21
N ASP A 85 -2.34 -5.45 15.22
CA ASP A 85 -3.05 -4.18 15.06
C ASP A 85 -4.54 -4.40 14.84
N SER A 86 -4.88 -5.43 14.03
CA SER A 86 -6.28 -5.81 13.82
C SER A 86 -7.00 -6.25 15.07
N HIS A 87 -6.29 -6.85 16.01
CA HIS A 87 -6.88 -7.40 17.23
C HIS A 87 -6.91 -6.37 18.36
N MET A 88 -5.85 -5.56 18.49
CA MET A 88 -5.67 -4.66 19.62
C MET A 88 -6.18 -3.23 19.35
N ALA A 89 -6.00 -2.74 18.12
CA ALA A 89 -6.25 -1.35 17.78
C ALA A 89 -7.50 -1.14 16.88
N GLY A 90 -8.06 -2.20 16.33
CA GLY A 90 -9.18 -2.08 15.39
C GLY A 90 -8.74 -1.83 13.95
N LEU A 91 -9.22 -0.78 13.31
CA LEU A 91 -8.85 -0.39 11.95
C LEU A 91 -8.45 1.09 11.94
N GLY A 92 -7.18 1.38 11.70
CA GLY A 92 -6.65 2.73 11.67
C GLY A 92 -5.66 2.95 10.55
N TRP A 93 -5.77 4.09 9.87
CA TRP A 93 -4.87 4.49 8.80
C TRP A 93 -3.40 4.52 9.26
N ARG A 94 -3.14 5.00 10.46
CA ARG A 94 -1.79 5.14 11.03
C ARG A 94 -1.08 3.81 11.16
N TYR A 95 -1.80 2.75 11.49
CA TYR A 95 -1.22 1.42 11.69
C TYR A 95 -0.72 0.77 10.41
N ILE A 96 -1.17 1.23 9.21
CA ILE A 96 -0.56 0.80 7.95
C ILE A 96 0.93 1.15 7.91
N ALA A 97 1.36 2.22 8.56
CA ALA A 97 2.77 2.59 8.63
C ALA A 97 3.60 1.57 9.42
N ASP A 98 3.03 0.89 10.41
CA ASP A 98 3.77 -0.05 11.28
C ASP A 98 4.24 -1.29 10.52
N PHE A 99 3.47 -1.77 9.56
CA PHE A 99 3.79 -2.96 8.77
C PHE A 99 4.05 -2.68 7.28
N GLY A 100 3.51 -1.61 6.72
CA GLY A 100 3.57 -1.32 5.29
C GLY A 100 4.99 -1.21 4.76
N TRP A 101 5.91 -0.61 5.52
CA TRP A 101 7.32 -0.53 5.15
C TRP A 101 8.02 -1.89 5.11
N LEU A 102 7.61 -2.85 5.96
CA LEU A 102 8.14 -4.22 5.93
C LEU A 102 7.73 -4.93 4.63
N PHE A 103 6.47 -4.77 4.22
CA PHE A 103 6.03 -5.28 2.91
C PHE A 103 6.77 -4.62 1.76
N ALA A 104 6.99 -3.30 1.80
CA ALA A 104 7.75 -2.59 0.78
C ALA A 104 9.22 -3.04 0.72
N LEU A 105 9.87 -3.22 1.88
CA LEU A 105 11.23 -3.73 2.01
C LEU A 105 11.38 -5.11 1.37
N VAL A 106 10.41 -5.98 1.53
CA VAL A 106 10.43 -7.33 0.96
C VAL A 106 10.02 -7.33 -0.51
N ALA A 107 9.04 -6.50 -0.88
CA ALA A 107 8.50 -6.42 -2.23
C ALA A 107 9.56 -5.99 -3.26
N LEU A 108 10.36 -4.97 -2.95
CA LEU A 108 11.34 -4.42 -3.88
C LEU A 108 12.37 -5.46 -4.33
N PRO A 109 13.12 -6.17 -3.45
CA PRO A 109 14.05 -7.22 -3.88
C PRO A 109 13.36 -8.38 -4.57
N SER A 110 12.17 -8.80 -4.08
CA SER A 110 11.40 -9.88 -4.68
C SER A 110 11.03 -9.55 -6.12
N LEU A 111 10.56 -8.33 -6.36
CA LEU A 111 10.21 -7.84 -7.68
C LEU A 111 11.42 -7.79 -8.60
N LEU A 112 12.55 -7.24 -8.15
CA LEU A 112 13.79 -7.19 -8.95
C LEU A 112 14.24 -8.59 -9.38
N ILE A 113 14.15 -9.57 -8.49
CA ILE A 113 14.48 -10.97 -8.81
C ILE A 113 13.51 -11.55 -9.84
N VAL A 114 12.23 -11.23 -9.75
CA VAL A 114 11.20 -11.69 -10.69
C VAL A 114 11.38 -11.01 -12.05
N LEU A 115 11.62 -9.69 -12.07
CA LEU A 115 11.82 -8.92 -13.30
C LEU A 115 13.06 -9.34 -14.09
N ASP A 116 14.07 -9.88 -13.41
CA ASP A 116 15.29 -10.39 -14.06
C ASP A 116 15.08 -11.78 -14.70
N CYS A 117 13.91 -12.38 -14.51
CA CYS A 117 13.53 -13.66 -15.09
C CYS A 117 12.83 -13.45 -16.44
N GLY A 118 13.25 -14.21 -17.45
CA GLY A 118 12.46 -14.39 -18.65
C GLY A 118 13.04 -13.78 -19.93
N LYS A 119 12.27 -13.94 -20.99
CA LYS A 119 12.61 -13.45 -22.34
C LYS A 119 12.64 -11.91 -22.37
N PRO A 120 13.44 -11.27 -23.25
CA PRO A 120 13.56 -9.80 -23.30
C PRO A 120 12.21 -9.07 -23.44
N ARG A 121 11.29 -9.59 -24.25
CA ARG A 121 9.94 -9.01 -24.41
C ARG A 121 9.13 -9.03 -23.11
N LEU A 122 9.18 -10.15 -22.37
CA LEU A 122 8.48 -10.28 -21.09
C LEU A 122 9.04 -9.30 -20.05
N ARG A 123 10.38 -9.14 -20.02
CA ARG A 123 11.02 -8.15 -19.13
C ARG A 123 10.54 -6.72 -19.40
N TRP A 124 10.39 -6.34 -20.67
CA TRP A 124 9.89 -5.00 -21.01
C TRP A 124 8.45 -4.79 -20.51
N VAL A 125 7.56 -5.75 -20.77
CA VAL A 125 6.16 -5.70 -20.30
C VAL A 125 6.09 -5.63 -18.77
N CYS A 126 6.88 -6.43 -18.06
CA CYS A 126 6.92 -6.42 -16.61
C CYS A 126 7.46 -5.08 -16.05
N ARG A 127 8.47 -4.49 -16.70
CA ARG A 127 8.99 -3.17 -16.31
C ARG A 127 7.97 -2.06 -16.56
N ALA A 128 7.27 -2.09 -17.68
CA ALA A 128 6.20 -1.14 -17.97
C ALA A 128 5.06 -1.27 -16.94
N GLY A 129 4.64 -2.50 -16.63
CA GLY A 129 3.65 -2.77 -15.57
C GLY A 129 4.10 -2.27 -14.20
N PHE A 130 5.36 -2.50 -13.84
CA PHE A 130 5.94 -1.96 -12.61
C PHE A 130 5.86 -0.43 -12.54
N LEU A 131 6.28 0.25 -13.61
CA LEU A 131 6.24 1.72 -13.65
C LEU A 131 4.80 2.25 -13.58
N ALA A 132 3.86 1.60 -14.25
CA ALA A 132 2.44 1.96 -14.19
C ALA A 132 1.88 1.81 -12.75
N LEU A 133 2.18 0.70 -12.08
CA LEU A 133 1.75 0.48 -10.69
C LEU A 133 2.45 1.42 -9.70
N LEU A 134 3.72 1.77 -9.95
CA LEU A 134 4.43 2.77 -9.15
C LEU A 134 3.79 4.14 -9.30
N LEU A 135 3.51 4.56 -10.54
CA LEU A 135 2.82 5.82 -10.81
C LEU A 135 1.44 5.85 -10.17
N PHE A 136 0.67 4.76 -10.28
CA PHE A 136 -0.61 4.62 -9.61
C PHE A 136 -0.47 4.82 -8.09
N THR A 137 0.49 4.13 -7.46
CA THR A 137 0.76 4.26 -6.02
C THR A 137 1.08 5.70 -5.63
N LEU A 138 1.91 6.39 -6.43
CA LEU A 138 2.25 7.80 -6.19
C LEU A 138 1.03 8.72 -6.31
N VAL A 139 0.21 8.54 -7.33
CA VAL A 139 -1.02 9.32 -7.53
C VAL A 139 -1.98 9.10 -6.36
N VAL A 140 -2.23 7.85 -5.98
CA VAL A 140 -3.11 7.53 -4.85
C VAL A 140 -2.56 8.11 -3.55
N ALA A 141 -1.25 8.02 -3.30
CA ALA A 141 -0.62 8.59 -2.12
C ALA A 141 -0.77 10.11 -2.07
N LEU A 142 -0.55 10.80 -3.19
CA LEU A 142 -0.73 12.26 -3.27
C LEU A 142 -2.20 12.66 -3.05
N MET A 143 -3.15 11.99 -3.69
CA MET A 143 -4.57 12.29 -3.52
C MET A 143 -5.04 12.00 -2.09
N SER A 144 -4.47 10.98 -1.44
CA SER A 144 -4.83 10.65 -0.05
C SER A 144 -4.41 11.72 0.98
N LEU A 145 -3.45 12.61 0.65
CA LEU A 145 -3.10 13.75 1.49
C LEU A 145 -4.26 14.76 1.62
N PHE A 146 -5.11 14.85 0.60
CA PHE A 146 -6.24 15.76 0.54
C PHE A 146 -7.57 15.11 0.96
N LEU A 147 -7.53 13.85 1.40
CA LEU A 147 -8.74 13.11 1.74
C LEU A 147 -9.40 13.69 3.00
N PRO A 148 -10.65 14.21 2.89
CA PRO A 148 -11.37 14.74 4.05
C PRO A 148 -11.88 13.61 4.97
N GLY A 149 -12.15 13.96 6.23
CA GLY A 149 -12.71 13.01 7.22
C GLY A 149 -11.65 12.28 8.05
N ARG A 150 -10.42 12.78 8.06
CA ARG A 150 -9.32 12.30 8.91
C ARG A 150 -8.95 13.39 9.93
N ASP A 151 -8.43 12.99 11.09
CA ASP A 151 -8.00 13.94 12.14
C ASP A 151 -6.88 14.88 11.67
N ASP A 152 -6.06 14.44 10.74
CA ASP A 152 -4.93 15.17 10.14
C ASP A 152 -5.27 15.72 8.74
N GLU A 153 -6.54 15.86 8.39
CA GLU A 153 -6.96 16.30 7.06
C GLU A 153 -6.46 17.70 6.72
N MET A 154 -6.03 17.89 5.47
CA MET A 154 -5.50 19.16 5.00
C MET A 154 -6.58 20.25 4.94
N LEU A 155 -7.83 19.89 4.71
CA LEU A 155 -8.95 20.82 4.69
C LEU A 155 -9.10 21.57 6.01
N SER A 156 -8.88 20.89 7.14
CA SER A 156 -8.96 21.50 8.48
C SER A 156 -7.67 22.20 8.89
N ASN A 157 -6.51 21.60 8.55
CA ASN A 157 -5.21 22.11 9.00
C ASN A 157 -4.66 23.24 8.12
N ASN A 158 -4.94 23.22 6.82
CA ASN A 158 -4.52 24.24 5.86
C ASN A 158 -5.56 24.41 4.74
N PRO A 159 -6.72 25.02 5.03
CA PRO A 159 -7.81 25.18 4.08
C PRO A 159 -7.42 26.01 2.85
N ALA A 160 -6.53 26.98 3.01
CA ALA A 160 -6.08 27.81 1.89
C ALA A 160 -5.35 26.99 0.83
N LEU A 161 -4.41 26.14 1.24
CA LEU A 161 -3.69 25.25 0.33
C LEU A 161 -4.63 24.20 -0.28
N TYR A 162 -5.57 23.67 0.51
CA TYR A 162 -6.56 22.71 -0.01
C TYR A 162 -7.39 23.33 -1.15
N LEU A 163 -7.94 24.52 -0.93
CA LEU A 163 -8.80 25.22 -1.89
C LEU A 163 -8.00 25.67 -3.14
N ASP A 164 -6.75 26.09 -2.96
CA ASP A 164 -5.87 26.45 -4.07
C ASP A 164 -5.64 25.26 -4.98
N VAL A 165 -5.22 24.12 -4.43
CA VAL A 165 -5.01 22.88 -5.20
C VAL A 165 -6.33 22.38 -5.81
N GLN A 166 -7.44 22.45 -5.08
CA GLN A 166 -8.76 22.08 -5.59
C GLN A 166 -9.14 22.91 -6.83
N SER A 167 -8.82 24.20 -6.82
CA SER A 167 -9.14 25.11 -7.93
C SER A 167 -8.49 24.71 -9.24
N TRP A 168 -7.34 24.04 -9.21
CA TRP A 168 -6.64 23.54 -10.41
C TRP A 168 -7.42 22.44 -11.15
N PHE A 169 -8.30 21.74 -10.42
CA PHE A 169 -9.13 20.65 -10.96
C PHE A 169 -10.59 21.07 -11.21
N MET A 170 -10.99 22.26 -10.76
CA MET A 170 -12.27 22.86 -11.12
C MET A 170 -12.12 23.52 -12.50
N LEU A 171 -12.24 22.73 -13.55
CA LEU A 171 -12.46 23.26 -14.90
C LEU A 171 -13.86 23.88 -14.91
N GLY A 172 -13.91 25.21 -15.11
CA GLY A 172 -15.12 26.02 -15.14
C GLY A 172 -16.15 25.60 -16.20
#